data_ab2581aff7474f51fbdcd8b176ba8506
#
_entry.id   ab2581aff7474f51fbdcd8b176ba8506
#
_cell.length_a   1.000
_cell.length_b   1.000
_cell.length_c   1.000
_cell.angle_alpha   90.00
_cell.angle_beta   90.00
_cell.angle_gamma   90.00
#
_symmetry.space_group_name_H-M   'P 1'
#
loop_
_entity.id
_entity.type
_entity.pdbx_description
1 polymer ?
#
loop_
_entity_poly.entity_id
_entity_poly.type
_entity_poly.pdbx_seq_one_letter_code
_entity_poly.pdbx_strand_id
1 'polypeptide(L)'
;MKKITMNHKIIKKALLIRNVEQAFLDLFSTGNLNGTVHTCIGQELSAIAFAGQLSKKDFVFSNHRCHGHYIEYTNEWHSLVLELLGKKDGVCGGIGSSQHL
;
A
#
# COMPACT_ATOMS: atom_id res chain seq x y z
N MET A 1 -32.23 1.56 2.58
CA MET A 1 -30.77 1.63 2.50
C MET A 1 -30.19 0.24 2.33
N LYS A 2 -29.40 0.02 1.30
CA LYS A 2 -28.77 -1.29 1.10
C LYS A 2 -27.72 -1.53 2.18
N LYS A 3 -27.78 -2.67 2.83
CA LYS A 3 -26.69 -3.13 3.71
C LYS A 3 -25.48 -3.46 2.84
N ILE A 4 -24.35 -2.84 3.16
CA ILE A 4 -23.08 -3.23 2.57
C ILE A 4 -22.54 -4.40 3.37
N THR A 5 -22.50 -5.58 2.75
CA THR A 5 -21.95 -6.77 3.40
C THR A 5 -20.49 -6.89 3.03
N MET A 6 -19.62 -6.83 4.03
CA MET A 6 -18.19 -7.07 3.85
C MET A 6 -17.89 -8.52 4.17
N ASN A 7 -17.25 -9.23 3.25
CA ASN A 7 -16.81 -10.59 3.49
C ASN A 7 -15.41 -10.61 4.15
N HIS A 8 -15.03 -11.77 4.69
CA HIS A 8 -13.75 -11.94 5.37
C HIS A 8 -12.54 -11.60 4.50
N LYS A 9 -12.63 -11.85 3.20
CA LYS A 9 -11.55 -11.58 2.27
C LYS A 9 -11.26 -10.09 2.15
N ILE A 10 -12.31 -9.28 2.05
CA ILE A 10 -12.18 -7.81 1.99
C ILE A 10 -11.63 -7.27 3.31
N ILE A 11 -12.12 -7.79 4.43
CA ILE A 11 -11.65 -7.39 5.76
C ILE A 11 -10.15 -7.70 5.93
N LYS A 12 -9.71 -8.90 5.52
CA LYS A 12 -8.30 -9.27 5.56
C LYS A 12 -7.42 -8.34 4.74
N LYS A 13 -7.85 -8.00 3.53
CA LYS A 13 -7.12 -7.08 2.67
C LYS A 13 -7.01 -5.69 3.29
N ALA A 14 -8.12 -5.19 3.83
CA ALA A 14 -8.14 -3.88 4.49
C ALA A 14 -7.21 -3.86 5.71
N LEU A 15 -7.22 -4.92 6.52
CA LEU A 15 -6.34 -5.03 7.67
C LEU A 15 -4.88 -5.14 7.28
N LEU A 16 -4.56 -5.85 6.20
CA LEU A 16 -3.19 -5.92 5.70
C LEU A 16 -2.67 -4.54 5.30
N ILE A 17 -3.44 -3.79 4.52
CA ILE A 17 -3.05 -2.44 4.12
C ILE A 17 -2.89 -1.55 5.35
N ARG A 18 -3.86 -1.57 6.27
CA ARG A 18 -3.82 -0.74 7.47
C ARG A 18 -2.60 -1.08 8.33
N ASN A 19 -2.31 -2.36 8.51
CA ASN A 19 -1.17 -2.79 9.34
C ASN A 19 0.16 -2.41 8.70
N VAL A 20 0.30 -2.56 7.39
CA VAL A 20 1.52 -2.13 6.67
C VAL A 20 1.71 -0.62 6.79
N GLU A 21 0.66 0.15 6.58
CA GLU A 21 0.73 1.62 6.67
C GLU A 21 1.02 2.09 8.09
N GLN A 22 0.39 1.45 9.09
CA GLN A 22 0.67 1.78 10.50
C GLN A 22 2.11 1.47 10.88
N ALA A 23 2.65 0.35 10.39
CA ALA A 23 4.05 0.01 10.59
C ALA A 23 4.98 1.08 10.00
N PHE A 24 4.65 1.63 8.83
CA PHE A 24 5.44 2.72 8.25
C PHE A 24 5.43 3.97 9.13
N LEU A 25 4.28 4.33 9.70
CA LEU A 25 4.21 5.47 10.61
C LEU A 25 5.05 5.23 11.87
N ASP A 26 5.01 4.02 12.41
CA ASP A 26 5.79 3.67 13.60
C ASP A 26 7.30 3.71 13.29
N LEU A 27 7.72 3.17 12.14
CA LEU A 27 9.12 3.22 11.70
C LEU A 27 9.58 4.64 11.43
N PHE A 28 8.71 5.47 10.85
CA PHE A 28 9.03 6.88 10.60
C PHE A 28 9.23 7.63 11.92
N SER A 29 8.34 7.42 12.90
CA SER A 29 8.41 8.10 14.19
C SER A 29 9.67 7.74 15.00
N THR A 30 10.24 6.56 14.77
CA THR A 30 11.48 6.10 15.42
C THR A 30 12.74 6.42 14.61
N GLY A 31 12.61 7.13 13.49
CA GLY A 31 13.73 7.53 12.65
C GLY A 31 14.31 6.44 11.74
N ASN A 32 13.59 5.34 11.56
CA ASN A 32 14.05 4.21 10.75
C ASN A 32 13.74 4.35 9.26
N LEU A 33 12.99 5.38 8.86
CA LEU A 33 12.70 5.68 7.47
C LEU A 33 13.25 7.05 7.10
N ASN A 34 13.79 7.14 5.89
CA ASN A 34 14.27 8.39 5.33
C ASN A 34 13.20 9.05 4.47
N GLY A 35 13.17 10.38 4.48
CA GLY A 35 12.21 11.15 3.70
C GLY A 35 10.84 11.20 4.33
N THR A 36 9.84 11.61 3.55
CA THR A 36 8.45 11.71 4.00
C THR A 36 7.68 10.45 3.65
N VAL A 37 6.73 10.08 4.52
CA VAL A 37 5.83 8.95 4.30
C VAL A 37 4.41 9.48 4.22
N HIS A 38 3.73 9.17 3.12
CA HIS A 38 2.31 9.50 2.93
C HIS A 38 1.52 8.21 2.90
N THR A 39 0.69 7.99 3.92
CA THR A 39 -0.11 6.77 4.03
C THR A 39 -1.47 6.93 3.38
N CYS A 40 -2.10 5.80 3.07
CA CYS A 40 -3.47 5.73 2.61
C CYS A 40 -4.45 5.28 3.71
N ILE A 41 -4.09 5.44 4.97
CA ILE A 41 -4.96 5.08 6.10
C ILE A 41 -6.30 5.80 5.96
N GLY A 42 -7.39 5.02 6.04
CA GLY A 42 -8.74 5.50 5.81
C GLY A 42 -9.24 5.33 4.38
N GLN A 43 -8.37 4.96 3.44
CA GLN A 43 -8.67 4.79 2.02
C GLN A 43 -8.52 3.33 1.55
N GLU A 44 -8.40 2.39 2.47
CA GLU A 44 -8.12 0.98 2.15
C GLU A 44 -9.21 0.36 1.28
N LEU A 45 -10.48 0.63 1.61
CA LEU A 45 -11.61 0.06 0.86
C LEU A 45 -11.68 0.59 -0.57
N SER A 46 -11.30 1.85 -0.78
CA SER A 46 -11.23 2.43 -2.12
C SER A 46 -10.21 1.70 -2.99
N ALA A 47 -9.02 1.40 -2.44
CA ALA A 47 -7.99 0.66 -3.14
C ALA A 47 -8.45 -0.76 -3.48
N ILE A 48 -9.10 -1.44 -2.53
CA ILE A 48 -9.60 -2.80 -2.73
C ILE A 48 -10.68 -2.84 -3.79
N ALA A 49 -11.65 -1.93 -3.73
CA ALA A 49 -12.74 -1.88 -4.69
C ALA A 49 -12.22 -1.58 -6.11
N PHE A 50 -11.28 -0.64 -6.22
CA PHE A 50 -10.66 -0.28 -7.50
C PHE A 50 -9.88 -1.46 -8.09
N ALA A 51 -9.00 -2.07 -7.31
CA ALA A 51 -8.18 -3.20 -7.76
C ALA A 51 -9.03 -4.42 -8.15
N GLY A 52 -10.16 -4.63 -7.48
CA GLY A 52 -11.08 -5.72 -7.80
C GLY A 52 -11.71 -5.62 -9.19
N GLN A 53 -11.69 -4.45 -9.83
CA GLN A 53 -12.21 -4.24 -11.17
C GLN A 53 -11.12 -4.31 -12.26
N LEU A 54 -9.87 -4.48 -11.87
CA LEU A 54 -8.75 -4.44 -12.80
C LEU A 54 -8.28 -5.85 -13.16
N SER A 55 -7.73 -5.98 -14.38
CA SER A 55 -6.97 -7.15 -14.80
C SER A 55 -5.47 -6.83 -14.77
N LYS A 56 -4.62 -7.86 -14.85
CA LYS A 56 -3.16 -7.67 -14.91
C LYS A 56 -2.69 -6.98 -16.19
N LYS A 57 -3.57 -6.82 -17.17
CA LYS A 57 -3.29 -6.10 -18.42
C LYS A 57 -3.50 -4.59 -18.29
N ASP A 58 -4.13 -4.15 -17.20
CA ASP A 58 -4.40 -2.74 -16.99
C ASP A 58 -3.17 -2.03 -16.43
N PHE A 59 -3.01 -0.77 -16.82
CA PHE A 59 -1.99 0.11 -16.23
C PHE A 59 -2.66 0.99 -15.18
N VAL A 60 -1.99 1.15 -14.04
CA VAL A 60 -2.51 1.96 -12.94
C VAL A 60 -1.58 3.15 -12.74
N PHE A 61 -2.15 4.36 -12.85
CA PHE A 61 -1.49 5.60 -12.49
C PHE A 61 -2.06 6.06 -11.15
N SER A 62 -1.19 6.33 -10.21
CA SER A 62 -1.59 6.68 -8.85
C SER A 62 -0.89 7.95 -8.40
N ASN A 63 -1.10 8.32 -7.15
CA ASN A 63 -0.51 9.51 -6.55
C ASN A 63 0.47 9.13 -5.43
N HIS A 64 0.88 10.12 -4.64
CA HIS A 64 1.82 9.91 -3.54
C HIS A 64 1.26 9.07 -2.37
N ARG A 65 -0.03 8.72 -2.39
CA ARG A 65 -0.67 7.81 -1.42
C ARG A 65 -1.03 6.49 -2.09
N CYS A 66 -0.08 5.90 -2.78
CA CYS A 66 -0.28 4.78 -3.70
C CYS A 66 -0.12 3.40 -3.05
N HIS A 67 0.21 3.30 -1.78
CA HIS A 67 0.55 2.03 -1.13
C HIS A 67 -0.57 1.00 -1.24
N GLY A 68 -1.83 1.41 -0.98
CA GLY A 68 -2.98 0.52 -1.10
C GLY A 68 -3.17 0.02 -2.53
N HIS A 69 -3.04 0.89 -3.51
CA HIS A 69 -3.12 0.52 -4.92
C HIS A 69 -2.04 -0.49 -5.29
N TYR A 70 -0.80 -0.24 -4.84
CA TYR A 70 0.31 -1.13 -5.09
C TYR A 70 0.09 -2.50 -4.48
N ILE A 71 -0.26 -2.57 -3.21
CA ILE A 71 -0.46 -3.83 -2.48
C ILE A 71 -1.57 -4.65 -3.14
N GLU A 72 -2.70 -4.03 -3.46
CA GLU A 72 -3.85 -4.75 -4.01
C GLU A 72 -3.64 -5.17 -5.46
N TYR A 73 -2.92 -4.38 -6.25
CA TYR A 73 -2.67 -4.72 -7.65
C TYR A 73 -1.60 -5.80 -7.80
N THR A 74 -0.55 -5.77 -6.99
CA THR A 74 0.61 -6.66 -7.14
C THR A 74 0.63 -7.81 -6.15
N ASN A 75 -0.02 -7.69 -5.01
CA ASN A 75 0.10 -8.59 -3.84
C ASN A 75 1.53 -8.69 -3.28
N GLU A 76 2.36 -7.68 -3.53
CA GLU A 76 3.78 -7.70 -3.15
C GLU A 76 4.11 -6.67 -2.06
N TRP A 77 3.44 -6.77 -0.92
CA TRP A 77 3.67 -5.84 0.18
C TRP A 77 5.11 -5.90 0.72
N HIS A 78 5.78 -7.03 0.61
CA HIS A 78 7.17 -7.15 1.06
C HIS A 78 8.12 -6.22 0.29
N SER A 79 7.99 -6.17 -1.03
CA SER A 79 8.83 -5.29 -1.86
C SER A 79 8.59 -3.82 -1.55
N LEU A 80 7.36 -3.47 -1.19
CA LEU A 80 7.03 -2.12 -0.74
C LEU A 80 7.72 -1.79 0.58
N VAL A 81 7.68 -2.70 1.55
CA VAL A 81 8.35 -2.51 2.84
C VAL A 81 9.85 -2.34 2.64
N LEU A 82 10.46 -3.19 1.82
CA LEU A 82 11.89 -3.10 1.51
C LEU A 82 12.23 -1.77 0.85
N GLU A 83 11.36 -1.27 -0.02
CA GLU A 83 11.57 0.02 -0.68
C GLU A 83 11.62 1.18 0.31
N LEU A 84 10.64 1.23 1.23
CA LEU A 84 10.62 2.29 2.23
C LEU A 84 11.78 2.20 3.22
N LEU A 85 12.28 1.00 3.47
CA LEU A 85 13.47 0.79 4.30
C LEU A 85 14.78 1.09 3.57
N GLY A 86 14.72 1.45 2.29
CA GLY A 86 15.90 1.77 1.49
C GLY A 86 16.72 0.55 1.09
N LYS A 87 16.10 -0.62 1.02
CA LYS A 87 16.79 -1.87 0.69
C LYS A 87 16.85 -2.09 -0.82
N LYS A 88 17.94 -2.72 -1.25
CA LYS A 88 18.21 -3.00 -2.67
C LYS A 88 17.11 -3.83 -3.32
N ASP A 89 16.48 -4.74 -2.57
CA ASP A 89 15.44 -5.63 -3.08
C ASP A 89 14.05 -5.00 -3.08
N GLY A 90 13.95 -3.71 -2.76
CA GLY A 90 12.71 -2.96 -2.89
C GLY A 90 12.29 -2.74 -4.33
N VAL A 91 11.08 -2.23 -4.53
CA VAL A 91 10.45 -2.04 -5.85
C VAL A 91 11.34 -1.25 -6.81
N CYS A 92 11.98 -0.19 -6.31
CA CYS A 92 12.86 0.70 -7.07
C CYS A 92 14.28 0.69 -6.51
N GLY A 93 14.74 -0.46 -6.05
CA GLY A 93 16.10 -0.62 -5.52
C GLY A 93 16.37 0.16 -4.23
N GLY A 94 15.34 0.56 -3.52
CA GLY A 94 15.46 1.34 -2.28
C GLY A 94 15.64 2.84 -2.47
N ILE A 95 15.53 3.33 -3.71
CA ILE A 95 15.79 4.74 -4.05
C ILE A 95 14.50 5.54 -4.16
N GLY A 96 13.40 4.90 -4.58
CA GLY A 96 12.13 5.57 -4.84
C GLY A 96 11.35 5.99 -3.60
N SER A 97 11.62 5.36 -2.49
CA SER A 97 10.97 5.63 -1.20
C SER A 97 9.44 5.48 -1.26
N SER A 98 8.70 6.26 -0.46
CA SER A 98 7.25 6.13 -0.30
C SER A 98 6.43 6.53 -1.52
N GLN A 99 6.97 7.35 -2.41
CA GLN A 99 6.20 8.01 -3.45
C GLN A 99 6.41 7.45 -4.86
N HIS A 100 7.49 6.75 -5.10
CA HIS A 100 7.91 6.31 -6.44
C HIS A 100 7.97 4.79 -6.52
N LEU A 101 6.80 4.19 -6.73
CA LEU A 101 6.65 2.73 -6.80
C LEU A 101 6.41 2.23 -8.22
#